data_adc1b73335d7314d73c93f4e7c2c7a7e
#
_entry.id   adc1b73335d7314d73c93f4e7c2c7a7e
#
_cell.length_a   1.000
_cell.length_b   1.000
_cell.length_c   1.000
_cell.angle_alpha   90.00
_cell.angle_beta   90.00
_cell.angle_gamma   90.00
#
_symmetry.space_group_name_H-M   'P 1'
#
loop_
_entity.id
_entity.type
_entity.pdbx_description
1 polymer ?
#
loop_
_entity_poly.entity_id
_entity_poly.type
_entity_poly.pdbx_seq_one_letter_code
_entity_poly.pdbx_strand_id
1 'polypeptide(L)'
;MRYLLTNIFPVRGLLVLLVSIALLVSCTKDKQVTMVQQVVAIESGEECHLCGMIIANYPGPKGQLFSKGIVGNLKFCSTRDMFAFIVDPENRHNVQKAFVHDMAVTPWDHPDEETYVDARKAWYVIGHSKQGSMGATLASFAREQDAWNFADAEGGEVLDYDQINLQALVSMTRRH
;
A
#
# COMPACT_ATOMS: atom_id res chain seq x y z
N MET A 1 -63.42 5.90 55.76
CA MET A 1 -62.54 6.96 55.19
C MET A 1 -61.08 6.42 55.17
N ARG A 2 -60.82 5.43 54.34
CA ARG A 2 -59.52 4.79 54.13
C ARG A 2 -59.56 4.25 52.70
N TYR A 3 -58.53 4.40 51.93
CA TYR A 3 -58.25 3.97 50.58
C TYR A 3 -58.00 5.13 49.58
N LEU A 4 -56.81 5.77 49.63
CA LEU A 4 -56.30 6.54 48.51
C LEU A 4 -54.75 6.82 48.57
N LEU A 5 -53.97 5.80 48.94
CA LEU A 5 -52.48 5.98 49.01
C LEU A 5 -51.63 4.78 48.54
N THR A 6 -52.11 3.99 47.55
CA THR A 6 -51.37 2.74 47.21
C THR A 6 -50.97 2.60 45.74
N ASN A 7 -51.03 3.64 44.86
CA ASN A 7 -50.73 3.41 43.44
C ASN A 7 -49.68 4.34 42.80
N ILE A 8 -48.83 5.03 43.61
CA ILE A 8 -47.83 5.94 43.08
C ILE A 8 -46.40 5.26 43.01
N PHE A 9 -46.20 4.15 43.67
CA PHE A 9 -44.93 3.49 43.76
C PHE A 9 -44.44 2.74 42.51
N PRO A 10 -45.31 2.03 41.71
CA PRO A 10 -44.81 1.26 40.59
C PRO A 10 -44.38 2.12 39.40
N VAL A 11 -45.00 3.29 39.20
CA VAL A 11 -44.70 4.15 38.04
C VAL A 11 -43.35 4.85 38.18
N ARG A 12 -42.95 5.25 39.40
CA ARG A 12 -41.65 5.86 39.67
C ARG A 12 -40.50 4.85 39.50
N GLY A 13 -40.69 3.60 39.91
CA GLY A 13 -39.72 2.52 39.74
C GLY A 13 -39.47 2.19 38.27
N LEU A 14 -40.54 2.14 37.47
CA LEU A 14 -40.46 1.87 36.03
C LEU A 14 -39.76 2.99 35.27
N LEU A 15 -40.00 4.25 35.65
CA LEU A 15 -39.38 5.43 35.01
C LEU A 15 -37.88 5.52 35.31
N VAL A 16 -37.46 5.19 36.53
CA VAL A 16 -36.02 5.13 36.89
C VAL A 16 -35.32 3.98 36.14
N LEU A 17 -35.96 2.83 35.98
CA LEU A 17 -35.38 1.71 35.24
C LEU A 17 -35.23 2.03 33.75
N LEU A 18 -36.20 2.70 33.13
CA LEU A 18 -36.10 3.12 31.72
C LEU A 18 -35.01 4.18 31.48
N VAL A 19 -34.81 5.10 32.39
CA VAL A 19 -33.72 6.10 32.31
C VAL A 19 -32.36 5.45 32.48
N SER A 20 -32.21 4.44 33.36
CA SER A 20 -30.96 3.69 33.53
C SER A 20 -30.57 2.89 32.30
N ILE A 21 -31.55 2.32 31.57
CA ILE A 21 -31.30 1.57 30.33
C ILE A 21 -30.90 2.51 29.19
N ALA A 22 -31.46 3.71 29.11
CA ALA A 22 -31.13 4.70 28.09
C ALA A 22 -29.69 5.23 28.19
N LEU A 23 -29.08 5.19 29.38
CA LEU A 23 -27.69 5.62 29.58
C LEU A 23 -26.63 4.57 29.18
N LEU A 24 -27.04 3.32 28.96
CA LEU A 24 -26.13 2.24 28.54
C LEU A 24 -25.98 2.11 27.02
N VAL A 25 -26.79 2.81 26.23
CA VAL A 25 -26.72 2.79 24.75
C VAL A 25 -25.87 3.96 24.22
N SER A 26 -24.94 4.47 24.99
CA SER A 26 -23.88 5.32 24.45
C SER A 26 -22.86 4.41 23.75
N CYS A 27 -23.25 3.83 22.61
CA CYS A 27 -22.32 3.26 21.66
C CYS A 27 -21.36 4.39 21.25
N THR A 28 -20.16 4.35 21.78
CA THR A 28 -19.02 5.06 21.19
C THR A 28 -18.97 4.63 19.72
N LYS A 29 -19.40 5.49 18.82
CA LYS A 29 -18.98 5.39 17.42
C LYS A 29 -17.47 5.52 17.47
N ASP A 30 -16.77 4.38 17.39
CA ASP A 30 -15.38 4.37 17.04
C ASP A 30 -15.28 5.20 15.75
N LYS A 31 -14.74 6.41 15.86
CA LYS A 31 -14.25 7.13 14.70
C LYS A 31 -13.16 6.22 14.13
N GLN A 32 -13.51 5.41 13.15
CA GLN A 32 -12.50 4.84 12.27
C GLN A 32 -11.75 6.05 11.72
N VAL A 33 -10.57 6.29 12.26
CA VAL A 33 -9.62 7.21 11.67
C VAL A 33 -9.28 6.58 10.33
N THR A 34 -9.95 7.05 9.28
CA THR A 34 -9.61 6.68 7.92
C THR A 34 -8.22 7.26 7.67
N MET A 35 -7.20 6.46 7.93
CA MET A 35 -5.83 6.87 7.64
C MET A 35 -5.76 7.15 6.14
N VAL A 36 -5.37 8.36 5.79
CA VAL A 36 -5.19 8.75 4.40
C VAL A 36 -4.03 7.91 3.87
N GLN A 37 -4.33 6.98 2.97
CA GLN A 37 -3.34 6.10 2.35
C GLN A 37 -2.60 6.91 1.26
N GLN A 38 -1.58 7.64 1.67
CA GLN A 38 -0.70 8.43 0.81
C GLN A 38 0.74 7.96 0.98
N VAL A 39 1.52 8.10 -0.06
CA VAL A 39 2.96 7.90 0.01
C VAL A 39 3.57 8.86 1.04
N VAL A 40 4.62 8.41 1.70
CA VAL A 40 5.43 9.24 2.58
C VAL A 40 6.89 9.12 2.14
N ALA A 41 7.66 10.15 2.37
CA ALA A 41 9.08 10.13 2.04
C ALA A 41 9.78 8.94 2.71
N ILE A 42 10.74 8.35 2.02
CA ILE A 42 11.60 7.30 2.55
C ILE A 42 12.78 7.98 3.27
N GLU A 43 12.84 7.82 4.58
CA GLU A 43 13.93 8.35 5.37
C GLU A 43 15.21 7.53 5.20
N SER A 44 16.38 8.16 5.46
CA SER A 44 17.69 7.57 5.18
C SER A 44 18.01 6.25 5.88
N GLY A 45 17.31 5.95 6.99
CA GLY A 45 17.51 4.73 7.77
C GLY A 45 16.40 3.67 7.57
N GLU A 46 15.43 3.90 6.69
CA GLU A 46 14.32 2.96 6.53
C GLU A 46 14.71 1.70 5.78
N GLU A 47 14.24 0.57 6.31
CA GLU A 47 14.53 -0.75 5.79
C GLU A 47 13.42 -1.25 4.88
N CYS A 48 13.81 -2.00 3.86
CA CYS A 48 12.90 -2.70 2.97
C CYS A 48 12.11 -3.77 3.73
N HIS A 49 10.79 -3.72 3.63
CA HIS A 49 9.91 -4.68 4.30
C HIS A 49 10.20 -6.15 3.97
N LEU A 50 10.65 -6.44 2.75
CA LEU A 50 10.88 -7.82 2.30
C LEU A 50 12.30 -8.30 2.61
N CYS A 51 13.33 -7.48 2.36
CA CYS A 51 14.72 -7.93 2.40
C CYS A 51 15.59 -7.28 3.49
N GLY A 52 15.08 -6.25 4.21
CA GLY A 52 15.79 -5.58 5.31
C GLY A 52 16.91 -4.63 4.87
N MET A 53 17.11 -4.41 3.57
CA MET A 53 18.13 -3.47 3.08
C MET A 53 17.70 -2.02 3.29
N ILE A 54 18.63 -1.13 3.62
CA ILE A 54 18.37 0.32 3.71
C ILE A 54 17.98 0.85 2.33
N ILE A 55 16.74 1.32 2.18
CA ILE A 55 16.14 1.63 0.88
C ILE A 55 16.89 2.74 0.13
N ALA A 56 17.24 3.80 0.85
CA ALA A 56 17.87 5.00 0.28
C ALA A 56 19.25 4.74 -0.36
N ASN A 57 19.89 3.62 -0.03
CA ASN A 57 21.27 3.33 -0.50
C ASN A 57 21.34 2.78 -1.92
N TYR A 58 20.20 2.50 -2.56
CA TYR A 58 20.17 1.77 -3.83
C TYR A 58 19.45 2.53 -4.93
N PRO A 59 19.87 2.32 -6.20
CA PRO A 59 19.22 2.93 -7.35
C PRO A 59 17.89 2.28 -7.73
N GLY A 60 17.23 2.86 -8.71
CA GLY A 60 16.02 2.36 -9.33
C GLY A 60 14.74 2.65 -8.55
N PRO A 61 13.58 2.38 -9.18
CA PRO A 61 12.28 2.71 -8.61
C PRO A 61 12.01 1.93 -7.32
N LYS A 62 11.47 2.65 -6.33
CA LYS A 62 10.99 2.11 -5.06
C LYS A 62 9.50 1.83 -5.13
N GLY A 63 9.01 1.03 -4.19
CA GLY A 63 7.60 0.76 -4.03
C GLY A 63 7.12 1.04 -2.62
N GLN A 64 5.87 1.49 -2.51
CA GLN A 64 5.17 1.61 -1.24
C GLN A 64 3.77 0.99 -1.37
N LEU A 65 3.29 0.29 -0.35
CA LEU A 65 1.93 -0.24 -0.37
C LEU A 65 1.26 -0.20 1.00
N PHE A 66 -0.07 -0.21 0.97
CA PHE A 66 -0.94 -0.36 2.13
C PHE A 66 -1.63 -1.71 2.05
N SER A 67 -1.61 -2.45 3.16
CA SER A 67 -2.20 -3.77 3.28
C SER A 67 -3.19 -3.84 4.43
N LYS A 68 -4.25 -4.62 4.29
CA LYS A 68 -5.20 -4.88 5.38
C LYS A 68 -4.48 -5.53 6.55
N GLY A 69 -4.81 -5.08 7.76
CA GLY A 69 -4.22 -5.63 8.98
C GLY A 69 -2.84 -5.11 9.34
N ILE A 70 -2.22 -4.29 8.49
CA ILE A 70 -0.93 -3.65 8.76
C ILE A 70 -1.14 -2.15 8.92
N VAL A 71 -0.63 -1.60 10.02
CA VAL A 71 -0.69 -0.16 10.29
C VAL A 71 0.45 0.54 9.53
N GLY A 72 0.11 1.61 8.81
CA GLY A 72 1.06 2.35 7.99
C GLY A 72 1.25 1.77 6.59
N ASN A 73 2.32 2.19 5.92
CA ASN A 73 2.71 1.69 4.62
C ASN A 73 3.93 0.77 4.71
N LEU A 74 3.96 -0.22 3.86
CA LEU A 74 5.12 -1.07 3.65
C LEU A 74 5.98 -0.43 2.56
N LYS A 75 7.28 -0.31 2.79
CA LYS A 75 8.24 0.29 1.87
C LYS A 75 9.21 -0.76 1.35
N PHE A 76 9.54 -0.67 0.08
CA PHE A 76 10.37 -1.65 -0.62
C PHE A 76 11.51 -0.96 -1.35
N CYS A 77 12.70 -1.55 -1.27
CA CYS A 77 13.90 -1.02 -1.91
C CYS A 77 13.87 -1.14 -3.44
N SER A 78 12.93 -1.90 -3.99
CA SER A 78 12.71 -2.02 -5.43
C SER A 78 11.25 -2.36 -5.76
N THR A 79 10.83 -2.03 -6.97
CA THR A 79 9.55 -2.50 -7.52
C THR A 79 9.47 -4.01 -7.59
N ARG A 80 10.61 -4.69 -7.86
CA ARG A 80 10.67 -6.15 -7.86
C ARG A 80 10.29 -6.73 -6.50
N ASP A 81 10.84 -6.21 -5.41
CA ASP A 81 10.54 -6.70 -4.06
C ASP A 81 9.07 -6.43 -3.70
N MET A 82 8.55 -5.25 -4.06
CA MET A 82 7.13 -4.97 -3.88
C MET A 82 6.25 -5.95 -4.65
N PHE A 83 6.55 -6.23 -5.92
CA PHE A 83 5.77 -7.19 -6.70
C PHE A 83 5.95 -8.62 -6.22
N ALA A 84 7.14 -9.02 -5.74
CA ALA A 84 7.32 -10.31 -5.09
C ALA A 84 6.39 -10.48 -3.89
N PHE A 85 6.20 -9.43 -3.10
CA PHE A 85 5.23 -9.41 -2.01
C PHE A 85 3.77 -9.46 -2.52
N ILE A 86 3.44 -8.69 -3.58
CA ILE A 86 2.08 -8.60 -4.12
C ILE A 86 1.61 -9.91 -4.76
N VAL A 87 2.49 -10.62 -5.50
CA VAL A 87 2.11 -11.85 -6.22
C VAL A 87 2.00 -13.06 -5.30
N ASP A 88 2.49 -12.96 -4.07
CA ASP A 88 2.32 -13.99 -3.07
C ASP A 88 0.81 -14.21 -2.78
N PRO A 89 0.31 -15.46 -2.86
CA PRO A 89 -1.10 -15.77 -2.62
C PRO A 89 -1.62 -15.31 -1.26
N GLU A 90 -0.78 -15.25 -0.22
CA GLU A 90 -1.17 -14.83 1.11
C GLU A 90 -1.37 -13.30 1.19
N ASN A 91 -0.63 -12.54 0.39
CA ASN A 91 -0.62 -11.08 0.43
C ASN A 91 -1.57 -10.43 -0.57
N ARG A 92 -1.71 -11.00 -1.78
CA ARG A 92 -2.38 -10.37 -2.93
C ARG A 92 -3.79 -9.86 -2.63
N HIS A 93 -4.56 -10.56 -1.78
CA HIS A 93 -5.94 -10.21 -1.43
C HIS A 93 -6.04 -9.12 -0.36
N ASN A 94 -4.92 -8.80 0.28
CA ASN A 94 -4.83 -7.82 1.35
C ASN A 94 -4.33 -6.45 0.86
N VAL A 95 -3.72 -6.36 -0.32
CA VAL A 95 -3.21 -5.10 -0.87
C VAL A 95 -4.36 -4.14 -1.20
N GLN A 96 -4.35 -2.98 -0.56
CA GLN A 96 -5.36 -1.94 -0.72
C GLN A 96 -4.93 -0.90 -1.76
N LYS A 97 -3.72 -0.35 -1.61
CA LYS A 97 -3.09 0.59 -2.52
C LYS A 97 -1.61 0.26 -2.66
N ALA A 98 -1.06 0.53 -3.82
CA ALA A 98 0.36 0.43 -4.09
C ALA A 98 0.82 1.60 -4.97
N PHE A 99 2.05 2.05 -4.76
CA PHE A 99 2.65 3.19 -5.45
C PHE A 99 4.07 2.82 -5.87
N VAL A 100 4.50 3.36 -7.02
CA VAL A 100 5.84 3.19 -7.59
C VAL A 100 6.33 4.53 -8.12
N HIS A 101 7.65 4.74 -8.21
CA HIS A 101 8.19 5.94 -8.84
C HIS A 101 7.88 5.96 -10.35
N ASP A 102 7.56 7.13 -10.89
CA ASP A 102 7.54 7.38 -12.34
C ASP A 102 8.96 7.71 -12.82
N MET A 103 9.62 6.72 -13.42
CA MET A 103 11.01 6.85 -13.88
C MET A 103 11.20 7.71 -15.13
N ALA A 104 10.12 8.23 -15.70
CA ALA A 104 10.20 9.21 -16.80
C ALA A 104 10.62 10.61 -16.33
N VAL A 105 10.38 10.92 -15.05
CA VAL A 105 10.53 12.29 -14.50
C VAL A 105 11.52 12.40 -13.34
N THR A 106 12.25 11.32 -13.05
CA THR A 106 13.19 11.26 -11.92
C THR A 106 14.48 10.53 -12.31
N PRO A 107 15.62 10.86 -11.69
CA PRO A 107 16.89 10.15 -11.93
C PRO A 107 16.82 8.68 -11.47
N TRP A 108 17.49 7.79 -12.21
CA TRP A 108 17.56 6.37 -11.85
C TRP A 108 18.27 6.12 -10.52
N ASP A 109 19.38 6.83 -10.28
CA ASP A 109 20.24 6.57 -9.13
C ASP A 109 19.62 7.01 -7.81
N HIS A 110 18.86 8.09 -7.83
CA HIS A 110 18.20 8.67 -6.65
C HIS A 110 16.81 9.20 -7.05
N PRO A 111 15.81 8.33 -7.11
CA PRO A 111 14.44 8.75 -7.43
C PRO A 111 13.87 9.74 -6.40
N ASP A 112 13.23 10.79 -6.90
CA ASP A 112 12.63 11.84 -6.07
C ASP A 112 11.34 11.33 -5.42
N GLU A 113 11.19 11.58 -4.13
CA GLU A 113 10.05 11.10 -3.33
C GLU A 113 8.68 11.66 -3.77
N GLU A 114 8.66 12.70 -4.59
CA GLU A 114 7.42 13.31 -5.09
C GLU A 114 6.91 12.67 -6.40
N THR A 115 7.65 11.70 -6.97
CA THR A 115 7.35 11.13 -8.28
C THR A 115 6.55 9.82 -8.23
N TYR A 116 5.96 9.48 -7.10
CA TYR A 116 5.13 8.28 -6.97
C TYR A 116 3.82 8.37 -7.73
N VAL A 117 3.48 7.29 -8.42
CA VAL A 117 2.22 7.09 -9.12
C VAL A 117 1.51 5.81 -8.63
N ASP A 118 0.21 5.71 -8.88
CA ASP A 118 -0.57 4.49 -8.56
C ASP A 118 -0.02 3.30 -9.37
N ALA A 119 0.48 2.29 -8.67
CA ALA A 119 1.08 1.11 -9.27
C ALA A 119 0.13 0.37 -10.22
N ARG A 120 -1.19 0.38 -9.96
CA ARG A 120 -2.17 -0.31 -10.80
C ARG A 120 -2.43 0.39 -12.14
N LYS A 121 -2.01 1.65 -12.25
CA LYS A 121 -2.16 2.46 -13.46
C LYS A 121 -0.84 2.68 -14.19
N ALA A 122 0.26 2.25 -13.58
CA ALA A 122 1.59 2.37 -14.15
C ALA A 122 1.88 1.27 -15.19
N TRP A 123 2.79 1.58 -16.09
CA TRP A 123 3.39 0.68 -17.05
C TRP A 123 4.78 0.26 -16.58
N TYR A 124 5.20 -0.93 -16.94
CA TYR A 124 6.43 -1.53 -16.43
C TYR A 124 7.29 -2.05 -17.57
N VAL A 125 8.62 -1.97 -17.38
CA VAL A 125 9.58 -2.62 -18.29
C VAL A 125 10.38 -3.63 -17.48
N ILE A 126 10.42 -4.88 -17.95
CA ILE A 126 11.21 -5.96 -17.37
C ILE A 126 12.35 -6.39 -18.31
N GLY A 127 13.44 -6.90 -17.77
CA GLY A 127 14.55 -7.43 -18.57
C GLY A 127 15.38 -6.35 -19.29
N HIS A 128 15.33 -5.11 -18.83
CA HIS A 128 16.16 -4.00 -19.28
C HIS A 128 17.56 -4.03 -18.66
N SER A 129 18.48 -3.21 -19.18
CA SER A 129 19.90 -3.19 -18.77
C SER A 129 20.19 -2.62 -17.39
N LYS A 130 19.30 -1.72 -16.88
CA LYS A 130 19.52 -1.03 -15.60
C LYS A 130 19.25 -1.94 -14.41
N GLN A 131 20.00 -1.72 -13.34
CA GLN A 131 19.93 -2.51 -12.11
C GLN A 131 19.24 -1.72 -10.98
N GLY A 132 18.53 -2.44 -10.10
CA GLY A 132 18.01 -1.94 -8.84
C GLY A 132 18.82 -2.45 -7.64
N SER A 133 18.21 -2.42 -6.45
CA SER A 133 18.87 -2.80 -5.18
C SER A 133 19.40 -4.25 -5.15
N MET A 134 18.73 -5.17 -5.79
CA MET A 134 19.10 -6.60 -5.84
C MET A 134 19.29 -7.10 -7.27
N GLY A 135 19.84 -6.28 -8.14
CA GLY A 135 20.02 -6.59 -9.55
C GLY A 135 18.80 -6.24 -10.40
N ALA A 136 18.31 -7.16 -11.23
CA ALA A 136 17.18 -6.89 -12.10
C ALA A 136 15.94 -6.41 -11.33
N THR A 137 15.33 -5.33 -11.82
CA THR A 137 14.12 -4.72 -11.26
C THR A 137 13.13 -4.39 -12.38
N LEU A 138 11.92 -3.92 -12.04
CA LEU A 138 10.99 -3.38 -13.02
C LEU A 138 11.18 -1.86 -13.06
N ALA A 139 11.41 -1.29 -14.22
CA ALA A 139 11.24 0.15 -14.41
C ALA A 139 9.74 0.47 -14.46
N SER A 140 9.29 1.56 -13.85
CA SER A 140 7.88 1.92 -13.76
C SER A 140 7.64 3.33 -14.30
N PHE A 141 6.50 3.53 -15.00
CA PHE A 141 6.18 4.75 -15.72
C PHE A 141 4.69 5.07 -15.60
N ALA A 142 4.36 6.36 -15.48
CA ALA A 142 2.98 6.81 -15.47
C ALA A 142 2.29 6.63 -16.84
N ARG A 143 3.05 6.72 -17.94
CA ARG A 143 2.53 6.66 -19.30
C ARG A 143 3.15 5.50 -20.07
N GLU A 144 2.33 4.83 -20.87
CA GLU A 144 2.75 3.73 -21.73
C GLU A 144 3.87 4.13 -22.68
N GLN A 145 3.77 5.30 -23.29
CA GLN A 145 4.77 5.80 -24.24
C GLN A 145 6.16 5.95 -23.60
N ASP A 146 6.23 6.35 -22.33
CA ASP A 146 7.51 6.47 -21.62
C ASP A 146 8.12 5.09 -21.34
N ALA A 147 7.30 4.09 -21.06
CA ALA A 147 7.74 2.70 -20.94
C ALA A 147 8.32 2.17 -22.27
N TRP A 148 7.65 2.43 -23.39
CA TRP A 148 8.17 2.06 -24.72
C TRP A 148 9.46 2.79 -25.07
N ASN A 149 9.55 4.11 -24.83
CA ASN A 149 10.77 4.87 -25.05
C ASN A 149 11.96 4.33 -24.23
N PHE A 150 11.68 3.94 -22.98
CA PHE A 150 12.70 3.32 -22.12
C PHE A 150 13.10 1.93 -22.62
N ALA A 151 12.15 1.11 -23.04
CA ALA A 151 12.42 -0.23 -23.57
C ALA A 151 13.23 -0.18 -24.89
N ASP A 152 12.99 0.82 -25.73
CA ASP A 152 13.78 1.07 -26.95
C ASP A 152 15.23 1.42 -26.63
N ALA A 153 15.47 2.16 -25.54
CA ALA A 153 16.80 2.61 -25.13
C ALA A 153 17.58 1.56 -24.32
N GLU A 154 16.93 0.89 -23.40
CA GLU A 154 17.56 0.01 -22.40
C GLU A 154 17.25 -1.47 -22.60
N GLY A 155 16.43 -1.79 -23.61
CA GLY A 155 15.89 -3.12 -23.83
C GLY A 155 14.75 -3.46 -22.90
N GLY A 156 14.22 -4.65 -23.06
CA GLY A 156 13.18 -5.18 -22.17
C GLY A 156 11.82 -5.33 -22.84
N GLU A 157 10.84 -5.69 -22.04
CA GLU A 157 9.46 -5.97 -22.44
C GLU A 157 8.52 -5.07 -21.62
N VAL A 158 7.58 -4.39 -22.30
CA VAL A 158 6.59 -3.53 -21.65
C VAL A 158 5.41 -4.36 -21.19
N LEU A 159 5.02 -4.19 -19.93
CA LEU A 159 3.91 -4.87 -19.29
C LEU A 159 2.99 -3.87 -18.60
N ASP A 160 1.70 -4.20 -18.52
CA ASP A 160 0.79 -3.57 -17.56
C ASP A 160 0.85 -4.26 -16.19
N TYR A 161 0.15 -3.70 -15.21
CA TYR A 161 0.12 -4.22 -13.84
C TYR A 161 -0.38 -5.66 -13.74
N ASP A 162 -1.40 -6.04 -14.52
CA ASP A 162 -2.05 -7.35 -14.43
C ASP A 162 -1.21 -8.46 -15.06
N GLN A 163 -0.29 -8.09 -15.94
CA GLN A 163 0.67 -9.01 -16.57
C GLN A 163 1.84 -9.37 -15.64
N ILE A 164 2.04 -8.62 -14.54
CA ILE A 164 3.12 -8.90 -13.59
C ILE A 164 2.69 -10.04 -12.66
N ASN A 165 3.27 -11.20 -12.87
CA ASN A 165 3.04 -12.42 -12.10
C ASN A 165 4.38 -13.08 -11.73
N LEU A 166 4.33 -14.16 -10.97
CA LEU A 166 5.53 -14.87 -10.54
C LEU A 166 6.43 -15.28 -11.72
N GLN A 167 5.85 -15.69 -12.85
CA GLN A 167 6.62 -16.09 -14.03
C GLN A 167 7.37 -14.89 -14.63
N ALA A 168 6.74 -13.73 -14.73
CA ALA A 168 7.38 -12.50 -15.17
C ALA A 168 8.57 -12.13 -14.26
N LEU A 169 8.40 -12.19 -12.93
CA LEU A 169 9.47 -11.92 -11.97
C LEU A 169 10.64 -12.93 -12.07
N VAL A 170 10.36 -14.21 -12.26
CA VAL A 170 11.39 -15.24 -12.44
C VAL A 170 12.13 -15.08 -13.77
N SER A 171 11.44 -14.63 -14.84
CA SER A 171 12.07 -14.44 -16.15
C SER A 171 13.14 -13.34 -16.14
N MET A 172 12.99 -12.32 -15.27
CA MET A 172 13.97 -11.24 -15.12
C MET A 172 15.34 -11.75 -14.63
N THR A 173 15.35 -12.75 -13.74
CA THR A 173 16.60 -13.30 -13.17
C THR A 173 17.37 -14.20 -14.12
N ARG A 174 16.76 -14.68 -15.19
CA ARG A 174 17.40 -15.58 -16.17
C ARG A 174 18.06 -14.86 -17.34
N ARG A 175 17.81 -13.58 -17.51
CA ARG A 175 18.31 -12.79 -18.64
C ARG A 175 19.62 -12.03 -18.35
N HIS A 176 20.18 -12.20 -17.15
CA HIS A 176 21.45 -11.61 -16.70
C HIS A 176 22.54 -12.62 -16.46
#